data_fb00747049cb42b6e0a82d8c65e99986
#
_entry.id   fb00747049cb42b6e0a82d8c65e99986
#
_cell.length_a   1.000
_cell.length_b   1.000
_cell.length_c   1.000
_cell.angle_alpha   90.00
_cell.angle_beta   90.00
_cell.angle_gamma   90.00
#
_symmetry.space_group_name_H-M   'P 1'
#
loop_
_entity.id
_entity.type
_entity.pdbx_description
1 polymer ?
#
loop_
_entity_poly.entity_id
_entity_poly.type
_entity_poly.pdbx_seq_one_letter_code
_entity_poly.pdbx_strand_id
1 'polypeptide(L)'
;MTTLGRADSVAASPFFFDVNEVSCLGWLHAAKAPRLGVGVVMCRAIGYESMCAYGAYTQVAEQLALAGFDVLRFDYPGTGDSAGDDAQPKRLQSWTDSIVCATQQLEKLSGCSEFCLFGLRLGANLAAHAAKQLGGVAKLILWAPCPTGRAFARELRAAAFTRDRSHDGVSEPVSGDIESMGFLYTTQTMADLEALQGLPADGRLAQRILILDRDDRPSAKPLFATLQSRGVDTICVLAPGYAAMMNEPRETHLDAPTLTLLKNWLLTDLTDLLETNNERADPSHRPLFNADQAKPRQHQFDGLRETAVSFGVVSSGLAPKLFGILTESDQAQEQPGCSDTAILMLNVAGNYRIGPNRIYVHIARELARAGCRALRFDLVGLGDSRHAEGFQAAHLYSKDSTPDVRAAIDFLSAQGCKKFYLLGICSGSFVAFQAALADPRVTGQILMNSRLLEWREANPDGTWQDSMQQSYKSVSFYRRQLLDWRVYKRIFQGDVDVSGIANRVRVLVGARLNRAMKSAFRTNSSEQGPLQKVKQLSRRGTDTLMIVNANDDGRDYLEFHFGASGKYLKDDSRFKMTFVTNSDHTFSDQNGQKAVISKVKAYLGVHDSISS
;
A
#
# COMPACT_ATOMS: atom_id res chain seq x y z
N MET A 1 -16.94 -17.53 -16.47
CA MET A 1 -16.54 -16.17 -16.06
C MET A 1 -17.49 -15.19 -16.73
N THR A 2 -18.53 -14.80 -16.03
CA THR A 2 -19.51 -13.81 -16.50
C THR A 2 -18.88 -12.43 -16.30
N THR A 3 -18.55 -11.78 -17.40
CA THR A 3 -18.22 -10.36 -17.46
C THR A 3 -19.39 -9.59 -16.87
N LEU A 4 -19.24 -9.09 -15.65
CA LEU A 4 -20.12 -8.06 -15.10
C LEU A 4 -20.02 -6.87 -16.06
N GLY A 5 -21.15 -6.57 -16.70
CA GLY A 5 -21.29 -5.48 -17.64
C GLY A 5 -20.82 -4.17 -17.04
N ARG A 6 -20.30 -3.34 -17.88
CA ARG A 6 -19.89 -1.96 -17.68
C ARG A 6 -20.91 -1.20 -16.82
N ALA A 7 -20.75 -1.20 -15.51
CA ALA A 7 -21.48 -0.29 -14.65
C ALA A 7 -20.62 0.96 -14.47
N ASP A 8 -21.20 2.09 -14.69
CA ASP A 8 -20.71 3.42 -14.35
C ASP A 8 -19.85 3.45 -13.09
N SER A 9 -18.57 3.74 -13.19
CA SER A 9 -17.70 3.88 -12.01
C SER A 9 -18.10 5.12 -11.21
N VAL A 10 -18.23 4.99 -9.89
CA VAL A 10 -18.38 6.13 -9.00
C VAL A 10 -17.01 6.72 -8.71
N ALA A 11 -16.79 7.97 -9.10
CA ALA A 11 -15.53 8.65 -8.80
C ALA A 11 -15.48 8.97 -7.30
N ALA A 12 -14.47 8.47 -6.61
CA ALA A 12 -14.16 8.92 -5.26
C ALA A 12 -13.60 10.35 -5.28
N SER A 13 -14.06 11.20 -4.37
CA SER A 13 -13.56 12.55 -4.19
C SER A 13 -12.68 12.60 -2.96
N PRO A 14 -11.36 12.77 -3.11
CA PRO A 14 -10.44 12.90 -1.99
C PRO A 14 -10.57 14.28 -1.33
N PHE A 15 -10.46 14.31 0.00
CA PHE A 15 -10.43 15.55 0.78
C PHE A 15 -9.73 15.33 2.11
N PHE A 16 -9.23 16.40 2.72
CA PHE A 16 -8.68 16.37 4.06
C PHE A 16 -9.68 16.90 5.08
N PHE A 17 -9.67 16.34 6.29
CA PHE A 17 -10.43 16.81 7.44
C PHE A 17 -9.62 16.62 8.72
N ASP A 18 -9.81 17.49 9.68
CA ASP A 18 -9.00 17.50 10.91
C ASP A 18 -9.67 16.71 12.03
N VAL A 19 -8.85 16.00 12.77
CA VAL A 19 -9.19 15.23 13.97
C VAL A 19 -8.21 15.62 15.05
N ASN A 20 -8.63 16.42 16.04
CA ASN A 20 -7.77 16.88 17.11
C ASN A 20 -6.44 17.46 16.57
N GLU A 21 -6.52 18.39 15.61
CA GLU A 21 -5.38 19.04 14.94
C GLU A 21 -4.54 18.12 14.02
N VAL A 22 -4.89 16.85 13.87
CA VAL A 22 -4.24 15.94 12.94
C VAL A 22 -5.10 15.79 11.69
N SER A 23 -4.54 16.09 10.53
CA SER A 23 -5.26 16.03 9.26
C SER A 23 -5.33 14.62 8.72
N CYS A 24 -6.54 14.16 8.42
CA CYS A 24 -6.85 12.84 7.87
C CYS A 24 -7.27 12.94 6.41
N LEU A 25 -6.77 12.04 5.57
CA LEU A 25 -7.23 11.91 4.19
C LEU A 25 -8.45 10.99 4.12
N GLY A 26 -9.53 11.50 3.53
CA GLY A 26 -10.77 10.78 3.26
C GLY A 26 -11.12 10.74 1.77
N TRP A 27 -11.90 9.75 1.38
CA TRP A 27 -12.47 9.58 0.04
C TRP A 27 -13.98 9.46 0.15
N LEU A 28 -14.70 10.45 -0.36
CA LEU A 28 -16.15 10.38 -0.46
C LEU A 28 -16.54 9.72 -1.79
N HIS A 29 -17.25 8.62 -1.70
CA HIS A 29 -17.97 7.97 -2.78
C HIS A 29 -19.43 8.40 -2.70
N ALA A 30 -19.79 9.41 -3.48
CA ALA A 30 -21.16 9.93 -3.48
C ALA A 30 -22.14 8.89 -4.04
N ALA A 31 -23.28 8.75 -3.41
CA ALA A 31 -24.35 7.85 -3.83
C ALA A 31 -24.79 8.13 -5.27
N LYS A 32 -24.99 7.09 -6.07
CA LYS A 32 -25.76 7.19 -7.33
C LYS A 32 -27.26 7.18 -7.04
N ALA A 33 -28.02 7.73 -7.96
CA ALA A 33 -29.48 7.75 -7.83
C ALA A 33 -30.07 6.32 -8.03
N PRO A 34 -31.11 5.95 -7.26
CA PRO A 34 -31.73 6.74 -6.19
C PRO A 34 -30.88 6.74 -4.92
N ARG A 35 -30.73 7.92 -4.28
CA ARG A 35 -30.04 8.02 -2.99
C ARG A 35 -30.90 7.49 -1.86
N LEU A 36 -30.29 6.73 -0.96
CA LEU A 36 -30.99 6.09 0.17
C LEU A 36 -31.01 6.98 1.44
N GLY A 37 -30.25 8.08 1.49
CA GLY A 37 -30.14 8.94 2.68
C GLY A 37 -29.37 8.31 3.84
N VAL A 38 -28.69 7.21 3.60
CA VAL A 38 -27.88 6.47 4.58
C VAL A 38 -26.41 6.62 4.25
N GLY A 39 -25.62 7.08 5.23
CA GLY A 39 -24.18 7.21 5.15
C GLY A 39 -23.46 5.97 5.67
N VAL A 40 -22.41 5.53 4.99
CA VAL A 40 -21.55 4.42 5.43
C VAL A 40 -20.13 4.92 5.69
N VAL A 41 -19.65 4.80 6.93
CA VAL A 41 -18.28 5.12 7.31
C VAL A 41 -17.48 3.83 7.42
N MET A 42 -16.41 3.72 6.62
CA MET A 42 -15.60 2.51 6.54
C MET A 42 -14.37 2.59 7.47
N CYS A 43 -14.40 1.83 8.54
CA CYS A 43 -13.38 1.76 9.59
C CYS A 43 -12.37 0.65 9.26
N ARG A 44 -11.21 1.02 8.73
CA ARG A 44 -10.20 0.10 8.19
C ARG A 44 -9.55 -0.79 9.26
N ALA A 45 -8.98 -1.90 8.83
CA ALA A 45 -8.00 -2.65 9.62
C ALA A 45 -6.74 -1.80 9.87
N ILE A 46 -5.87 -2.23 10.76
CA ILE A 46 -4.64 -1.52 11.15
C ILE A 46 -3.41 -2.28 10.65
N GLY A 47 -2.34 -1.53 10.38
CA GLY A 47 -1.05 -2.09 9.99
C GLY A 47 -1.09 -2.87 8.67
N TYR A 48 -0.45 -4.02 8.62
CA TYR A 48 -0.35 -4.83 7.41
C TYR A 48 -1.70 -5.30 6.87
N GLU A 49 -2.66 -5.64 7.75
CA GLU A 49 -4.01 -6.02 7.36
C GLU A 49 -4.73 -4.90 6.58
N SER A 50 -4.45 -3.64 6.91
CA SER A 50 -4.98 -2.49 6.17
C SER A 50 -4.45 -2.42 4.73
N MET A 51 -3.19 -2.80 4.52
CA MET A 51 -2.59 -2.86 3.19
C MET A 51 -3.18 -4.00 2.36
N CYS A 52 -3.34 -5.18 2.96
CA CYS A 52 -3.95 -6.33 2.30
C CYS A 52 -5.40 -6.03 1.87
N ALA A 53 -6.21 -5.44 2.73
CA ALA A 53 -7.62 -5.18 2.46
C ALA A 53 -7.89 -3.94 1.60
N TYR A 54 -6.88 -3.15 1.21
CA TYR A 54 -7.08 -1.83 0.57
C TYR A 54 -7.97 -1.90 -0.68
N GLY A 55 -7.63 -2.78 -1.61
CA GLY A 55 -8.39 -2.95 -2.86
C GLY A 55 -9.81 -3.44 -2.64
N ALA A 56 -10.01 -4.41 -1.72
CA ALA A 56 -11.33 -4.92 -1.35
C ALA A 56 -12.21 -3.83 -0.73
N TYR A 57 -11.65 -3.01 0.15
CA TYR A 57 -12.36 -1.87 0.76
C TYR A 57 -12.77 -0.82 -0.27
N THR A 58 -11.90 -0.51 -1.23
CA THR A 58 -12.23 0.39 -2.34
C THR A 58 -13.39 -0.16 -3.16
N GLN A 59 -13.35 -1.45 -3.50
CA GLN A 59 -14.40 -2.12 -4.26
C GLN A 59 -15.75 -2.13 -3.50
N VAL A 60 -15.74 -2.40 -2.19
CA VAL A 60 -16.95 -2.32 -1.36
C VAL A 60 -17.54 -0.92 -1.41
N ALA A 61 -16.73 0.12 -1.20
CA ALA A 61 -17.18 1.51 -1.21
C ALA A 61 -17.83 1.89 -2.54
N GLU A 62 -17.23 1.53 -3.66
CA GLU A 62 -17.78 1.78 -5.00
C GLU A 62 -19.11 1.07 -5.21
N GLN A 63 -19.21 -0.19 -4.83
CA GLN A 63 -20.43 -0.98 -4.99
C GLN A 63 -21.58 -0.52 -4.09
N LEU A 64 -21.27 -0.04 -2.88
CA LEU A 64 -22.27 0.57 -2.01
C LEU A 64 -22.73 1.92 -2.54
N ALA A 65 -21.83 2.73 -3.08
CA ALA A 65 -22.18 4.00 -3.70
C ALA A 65 -23.06 3.79 -4.96
N LEU A 66 -22.77 2.77 -5.78
CA LEU A 66 -23.64 2.34 -6.88
C LEU A 66 -25.03 1.89 -6.40
N ALA A 67 -25.12 1.33 -5.19
CA ALA A 67 -26.37 0.90 -4.58
C ALA A 67 -27.17 2.04 -3.89
N GLY A 68 -26.65 3.29 -3.92
CA GLY A 68 -27.36 4.47 -3.39
C GLY A 68 -26.92 4.93 -1.99
N PHE A 69 -25.84 4.39 -1.44
CA PHE A 69 -25.26 4.83 -0.17
C PHE A 69 -24.19 5.90 -0.38
N ASP A 70 -24.15 6.92 0.47
CA ASP A 70 -22.98 7.82 0.54
C ASP A 70 -21.90 7.17 1.42
N VAL A 71 -20.72 6.92 0.86
CA VAL A 71 -19.67 6.13 1.54
C VAL A 71 -18.43 6.98 1.76
N LEU A 72 -17.91 6.99 3.00
CA LEU A 72 -16.67 7.62 3.36
C LEU A 72 -15.64 6.56 3.79
N ARG A 73 -14.57 6.43 2.99
CA ARG A 73 -13.32 5.76 3.41
C ARG A 73 -12.34 6.81 3.90
N PHE A 74 -11.51 6.49 4.88
CA PHE A 74 -10.46 7.42 5.32
C PHE A 74 -9.29 6.66 5.95
N ASP A 75 -8.16 7.34 6.05
CA ASP A 75 -6.98 6.88 6.77
C ASP A 75 -6.99 7.48 8.17
N TYR A 76 -6.78 6.64 9.20
CA TYR A 76 -6.66 7.10 10.57
C TYR A 76 -5.43 8.02 10.76
N PRO A 77 -5.39 8.89 11.80
CA PRO A 77 -4.17 9.60 12.19
C PRO A 77 -2.96 8.68 12.27
N GLY A 78 -1.84 9.07 11.66
CA GLY A 78 -0.61 8.29 11.64
C GLY A 78 -0.64 7.06 10.72
N THR A 79 -1.66 6.88 9.88
CA THR A 79 -1.76 5.75 8.93
C THR A 79 -1.98 6.23 7.49
N GLY A 80 -1.72 5.37 6.52
CA GLY A 80 -1.95 5.68 5.12
C GLY A 80 -1.29 6.99 4.69
N ASP A 81 -2.06 7.88 4.08
CA ASP A 81 -1.62 9.22 3.67
C ASP A 81 -1.99 10.32 4.69
N SER A 82 -2.64 9.99 5.80
CA SER A 82 -2.95 10.94 6.86
C SER A 82 -1.70 11.47 7.57
N ALA A 83 -1.80 12.66 8.16
CA ALA A 83 -0.73 13.24 8.96
C ALA A 83 -0.41 12.39 10.19
N GLY A 84 0.77 12.63 10.78
CA GLY A 84 1.27 11.88 11.92
C GLY A 84 2.06 10.63 11.54
N ASP A 85 2.51 9.92 12.56
CA ASP A 85 3.36 8.73 12.45
C ASP A 85 3.01 7.65 13.49
N ASP A 86 3.79 6.58 13.48
CA ASP A 86 3.61 5.43 14.36
C ASP A 86 4.01 5.69 15.83
N ALA A 87 4.76 6.75 16.11
CA ALA A 87 5.23 7.09 17.45
C ALA A 87 4.25 7.99 18.24
N GLN A 88 3.17 8.46 17.59
CA GLN A 88 2.19 9.33 18.25
C GLN A 88 1.57 8.68 19.48
N PRO A 89 1.40 9.43 20.59
CA PRO A 89 0.73 8.93 21.78
C PRO A 89 -0.78 8.78 21.58
N LYS A 90 -1.43 7.97 22.42
CA LYS A 90 -2.90 7.79 22.46
C LYS A 90 -3.53 7.41 21.12
N ARG A 91 -2.85 6.61 20.33
CA ARG A 91 -3.30 6.25 18.97
C ARG A 91 -4.71 5.64 18.94
N LEU A 92 -5.03 4.74 19.89
CA LEU A 92 -6.36 4.11 19.92
C LEU A 92 -7.49 5.11 20.12
N GLN A 93 -7.27 6.08 21.02
CA GLN A 93 -8.25 7.16 21.23
C GLN A 93 -8.37 8.02 19.97
N SER A 94 -7.25 8.43 19.39
CA SER A 94 -7.21 9.23 18.16
C SER A 94 -7.89 8.51 16.98
N TRP A 95 -7.70 7.20 16.84
CA TRP A 95 -8.39 6.40 15.82
C TRP A 95 -9.90 6.32 16.06
N THR A 96 -10.32 6.15 17.31
CA THR A 96 -11.76 6.13 17.66
C THR A 96 -12.40 7.49 17.41
N ASP A 97 -11.76 8.58 17.84
CA ASP A 97 -12.23 9.95 17.61
C ASP A 97 -12.31 10.27 16.11
N SER A 98 -11.38 9.75 15.32
CA SER A 98 -11.41 9.96 13.88
C SER A 98 -12.61 9.30 13.18
N ILE A 99 -13.13 8.18 13.70
CA ILE A 99 -14.36 7.58 13.20
C ILE A 99 -15.57 8.48 13.51
N VAL A 100 -15.62 9.04 14.72
CA VAL A 100 -16.66 10.00 15.11
C VAL A 100 -16.61 11.23 14.22
N CYS A 101 -15.43 11.84 14.05
CA CYS A 101 -15.26 12.98 13.15
C CYS A 101 -15.61 12.65 11.70
N ALA A 102 -15.21 11.47 11.18
CA ALA A 102 -15.55 11.03 9.83
C ALA A 102 -17.07 10.89 9.65
N THR A 103 -17.80 10.40 10.65
CA THR A 103 -19.25 10.31 10.63
C THR A 103 -19.88 11.71 10.53
N GLN A 104 -19.42 12.65 11.35
CA GLN A 104 -19.88 14.05 11.32
C GLN A 104 -19.52 14.74 9.99
N GLN A 105 -18.36 14.43 9.42
CA GLN A 105 -18.00 14.94 8.09
C GLN A 105 -18.93 14.37 7.01
N LEU A 106 -19.23 13.08 7.05
CA LEU A 106 -20.16 12.47 6.10
C LEU A 106 -21.55 13.08 6.21
N GLU A 107 -22.05 13.32 7.43
CA GLU A 107 -23.30 14.03 7.68
C GLU A 107 -23.33 15.40 6.98
N LYS A 108 -22.32 16.23 7.24
CA LYS A 108 -22.20 17.57 6.63
C LYS A 108 -22.12 17.52 5.11
N LEU A 109 -21.52 16.46 4.55
CA LEU A 109 -21.25 16.33 3.13
C LEU A 109 -22.42 15.81 2.34
N SER A 110 -23.10 14.83 2.91
CA SER A 110 -24.15 14.08 2.23
C SER A 110 -25.56 14.49 2.66
N GLY A 111 -25.71 15.12 3.85
CA GLY A 111 -27.00 15.35 4.47
C GLY A 111 -27.68 14.08 4.97
N CYS A 112 -26.96 12.95 5.05
CA CYS A 112 -27.50 11.72 5.63
C CYS A 112 -27.82 11.91 7.11
N SER A 113 -28.92 11.36 7.58
CA SER A 113 -29.34 11.36 8.99
C SER A 113 -29.16 10.00 9.67
N GLU A 114 -28.99 8.95 8.88
CA GLU A 114 -28.73 7.60 9.37
C GLU A 114 -27.35 7.11 8.92
N PHE A 115 -26.66 6.41 9.82
CA PHE A 115 -25.30 5.97 9.57
C PHE A 115 -25.13 4.48 9.84
N CYS A 116 -24.29 3.86 8.98
CA CYS A 116 -23.69 2.57 9.21
C CYS A 116 -22.18 2.72 9.44
N LEU A 117 -21.67 2.19 10.54
CA LEU A 117 -20.22 2.01 10.69
C LEU A 117 -19.86 0.61 10.23
N PHE A 118 -18.89 0.52 9.31
CA PHE A 118 -18.41 -0.74 8.76
C PHE A 118 -16.95 -0.96 9.13
N GLY A 119 -16.67 -1.83 10.08
CA GLY A 119 -15.33 -2.09 10.58
C GLY A 119 -14.77 -3.46 10.20
N LEU A 120 -13.46 -3.51 9.96
CA LEU A 120 -12.70 -4.72 9.67
C LEU A 120 -11.61 -4.94 10.72
N ARG A 121 -11.52 -6.14 11.30
CA ARG A 121 -10.54 -6.54 12.31
C ARG A 121 -10.56 -5.58 13.51
N LEU A 122 -9.41 -5.00 13.90
CA LEU A 122 -9.39 -3.99 14.96
C LEU A 122 -10.30 -2.80 14.65
N GLY A 123 -10.42 -2.41 13.38
CA GLY A 123 -11.35 -1.36 12.94
C GLY A 123 -12.81 -1.66 13.27
N ALA A 124 -13.21 -2.92 13.35
CA ALA A 124 -14.55 -3.31 13.83
C ALA A 124 -14.73 -3.01 15.33
N ASN A 125 -13.70 -3.27 16.13
CA ASN A 125 -13.73 -2.94 17.55
C ASN A 125 -13.76 -1.41 17.75
N LEU A 126 -12.93 -0.66 17.02
CA LEU A 126 -12.92 0.81 17.07
C LEU A 126 -14.28 1.39 16.62
N ALA A 127 -14.88 0.83 15.57
CA ALA A 127 -16.23 1.22 15.10
C ALA A 127 -17.29 1.03 16.19
N ALA A 128 -17.24 -0.06 16.95
CA ALA A 128 -18.18 -0.28 18.07
C ALA A 128 -17.96 0.74 19.20
N HIS A 129 -16.70 1.08 19.51
CA HIS A 129 -16.41 2.12 20.51
C HIS A 129 -16.84 3.52 20.02
N ALA A 130 -16.62 3.86 18.75
CA ALA A 130 -17.12 5.09 18.15
C ALA A 130 -18.65 5.15 18.10
N ALA A 131 -19.32 4.03 17.79
CA ALA A 131 -20.79 3.93 17.81
C ALA A 131 -21.36 4.26 19.19
N LYS A 132 -20.71 3.78 20.27
CA LYS A 132 -21.09 4.15 21.64
C LYS A 132 -20.93 5.66 21.89
N GLN A 133 -19.82 6.29 21.43
CA GLN A 133 -19.60 7.74 21.58
C GLN A 133 -20.65 8.57 20.81
N LEU A 134 -21.13 8.06 19.68
CA LEU A 134 -22.22 8.67 18.88
C LEU A 134 -23.62 8.48 19.50
N GLY A 135 -23.74 7.74 20.61
CA GLY A 135 -25.04 7.40 21.21
C GLY A 135 -25.82 6.28 20.48
N GLY A 136 -25.12 5.56 19.61
CA GLY A 136 -25.64 4.49 18.75
C GLY A 136 -25.84 4.95 17.30
N VAL A 137 -25.75 3.97 16.39
CA VAL A 137 -25.95 4.16 14.95
C VAL A 137 -27.10 3.29 14.43
N ALA A 138 -27.57 3.52 13.21
CA ALA A 138 -28.62 2.71 12.62
C ALA A 138 -28.13 1.26 12.42
N LYS A 139 -26.98 1.09 11.78
CA LYS A 139 -26.41 -0.22 11.46
C LYS A 139 -24.91 -0.27 11.82
N LEU A 140 -24.44 -1.47 12.25
CA LEU A 140 -23.03 -1.71 12.54
C LEU A 140 -22.60 -3.02 11.89
N ILE A 141 -21.57 -2.98 11.06
CA ILE A 141 -20.97 -4.17 10.45
C ILE A 141 -19.61 -4.43 11.10
N LEU A 142 -19.46 -5.61 11.66
CA LEU A 142 -18.26 -6.08 12.33
C LEU A 142 -17.67 -7.24 11.53
N TRP A 143 -16.69 -6.96 10.65
CA TRP A 143 -16.06 -8.00 9.86
C TRP A 143 -14.81 -8.52 10.57
N ALA A 144 -14.83 -9.80 10.92
CA ALA A 144 -13.75 -10.48 11.64
C ALA A 144 -13.26 -9.69 12.87
N PRO A 145 -14.14 -9.21 13.77
CA PRO A 145 -13.75 -8.41 14.91
C PRO A 145 -12.75 -9.16 15.79
N CYS A 146 -11.78 -8.46 16.37
CA CYS A 146 -10.86 -9.04 17.33
C CYS A 146 -11.62 -9.40 18.62
N PRO A 147 -11.48 -10.61 19.17
CA PRO A 147 -12.18 -10.99 20.40
C PRO A 147 -11.91 -10.01 21.56
N THR A 148 -10.67 -9.58 21.70
CA THR A 148 -10.20 -8.52 22.61
C THR A 148 -8.98 -7.84 22.03
N GLY A 149 -8.66 -6.62 22.47
CA GLY A 149 -7.41 -5.95 22.07
C GLY A 149 -6.16 -6.72 22.54
N ARG A 150 -6.24 -7.41 23.70
CA ARG A 150 -5.18 -8.33 24.17
C ARG A 150 -4.94 -9.50 23.19
N ALA A 151 -6.00 -10.03 22.56
CA ALA A 151 -5.84 -11.07 21.54
C ALA A 151 -5.11 -10.52 20.32
N PHE A 152 -5.47 -9.32 19.84
CA PHE A 152 -4.80 -8.65 18.75
C PHE A 152 -3.33 -8.32 19.08
N ALA A 153 -3.05 -7.82 20.29
CA ALA A 153 -1.69 -7.56 20.74
C ALA A 153 -0.81 -8.83 20.73
N ARG A 154 -1.38 -10.00 21.08
CA ARG A 154 -0.68 -11.28 20.97
C ARG A 154 -0.40 -11.68 19.52
N GLU A 155 -1.33 -11.43 18.61
CA GLU A 155 -1.12 -11.67 17.17
C GLU A 155 0.05 -10.81 16.64
N LEU A 156 0.11 -9.52 17.02
CA LEU A 156 1.21 -8.63 16.64
C LEU A 156 2.57 -9.12 17.16
N ARG A 157 2.65 -9.55 18.43
CA ARG A 157 3.89 -10.13 19.01
C ARG A 157 4.31 -11.41 18.30
N ALA A 158 3.35 -12.29 17.99
CA ALA A 158 3.63 -13.53 17.28
C ALA A 158 4.18 -13.26 15.87
N ALA A 159 3.61 -12.29 15.16
CA ALA A 159 4.09 -11.89 13.84
C ALA A 159 5.49 -11.27 13.89
N ALA A 160 5.78 -10.40 14.87
CA ALA A 160 7.09 -9.84 15.11
C ALA A 160 8.14 -10.93 15.37
N PHE A 161 7.84 -11.86 16.27
CA PHE A 161 8.74 -12.96 16.64
C PHE A 161 9.06 -13.92 15.47
N THR A 162 8.10 -14.16 14.58
CA THR A 162 8.32 -15.01 13.40
C THR A 162 9.32 -14.37 12.44
N ARG A 163 9.30 -13.06 12.33
CA ARG A 163 10.23 -12.30 11.49
C ARG A 163 11.65 -12.29 12.05
N ASP A 164 11.82 -12.05 13.36
CA ASP A 164 13.14 -12.00 14.01
C ASP A 164 13.93 -13.28 13.82
N ARG A 165 13.25 -14.42 13.77
CA ARG A 165 13.88 -15.73 13.51
C ARG A 165 14.33 -15.94 12.07
N SER A 166 13.78 -15.21 11.12
CA SER A 166 14.16 -15.32 9.70
C SER A 166 15.37 -14.47 9.33
N HIS A 167 15.78 -13.55 10.21
CA HIS A 167 16.89 -12.62 10.01
C HIS A 167 17.91 -12.73 11.15
N ASP A 168 19.05 -13.35 10.88
CA ASP A 168 20.18 -13.38 11.83
C ASP A 168 20.68 -11.96 12.09
N GLY A 169 20.49 -11.45 13.30
CA GLY A 169 21.16 -10.22 13.76
C GLY A 169 20.29 -8.98 13.98
N VAL A 170 18.98 -9.12 14.13
CA VAL A 170 18.15 -7.98 14.59
C VAL A 170 18.39 -7.79 16.08
N SER A 171 18.92 -6.62 16.46
CA SER A 171 19.01 -6.19 17.85
C SER A 171 17.60 -6.06 18.43
N GLU A 172 17.38 -6.60 19.63
CA GLU A 172 16.14 -6.40 20.38
C GLU A 172 15.84 -4.89 20.48
N PRO A 173 14.60 -4.47 20.27
CA PRO A 173 14.22 -3.08 20.47
C PRO A 173 14.47 -2.69 21.94
N VAL A 174 15.30 -1.70 22.15
CA VAL A 174 15.76 -1.24 23.47
C VAL A 174 14.62 -0.67 24.32
N SER A 175 13.46 -0.39 23.72
CA SER A 175 12.36 0.38 24.33
C SER A 175 11.14 -0.44 24.75
N GLY A 176 11.09 -1.74 24.48
CA GLY A 176 9.85 -2.53 24.63
C GLY A 176 8.80 -2.27 23.53
N ASP A 177 9.12 -1.48 22.52
CA ASP A 177 8.31 -1.27 21.34
C ASP A 177 8.33 -2.52 20.45
N ILE A 178 7.32 -2.70 19.63
CA ILE A 178 7.17 -3.87 18.77
C ILE A 178 7.08 -3.44 17.32
N GLU A 179 7.95 -3.98 16.47
CA GLU A 179 7.81 -3.90 15.02
C GLU A 179 7.14 -5.16 14.50
N SER A 180 5.88 -5.04 14.09
CA SER A 180 5.12 -6.17 13.54
C SER A 180 4.80 -5.93 12.08
N MET A 181 5.24 -6.84 11.21
CA MET A 181 5.03 -6.76 9.76
C MET A 181 5.39 -5.38 9.18
N GLY A 182 6.42 -4.72 9.78
CA GLY A 182 6.95 -3.43 9.34
C GLY A 182 6.24 -2.19 9.87
N PHE A 183 5.33 -2.35 10.81
CA PHE A 183 4.68 -1.24 11.51
C PHE A 183 5.14 -1.19 12.96
N LEU A 184 5.44 0.01 13.45
CA LEU A 184 5.84 0.24 14.82
C LEU A 184 4.60 0.36 15.72
N TYR A 185 4.62 -0.38 16.81
CA TYR A 185 3.68 -0.27 17.93
C TYR A 185 4.47 0.07 19.18
N THR A 186 4.35 1.31 19.63
CA THR A 186 5.03 1.76 20.86
C THR A 186 4.53 0.99 22.07
N THR A 187 5.33 0.95 23.14
CA THR A 187 4.96 0.37 24.43
C THR A 187 3.62 0.91 24.92
N GLN A 188 3.37 2.21 24.75
CA GLN A 188 2.08 2.82 25.09
C GLN A 188 0.95 2.30 24.20
N THR A 189 1.14 2.22 22.89
CA THR A 189 0.13 1.68 21.97
C THR A 189 -0.20 0.22 22.29
N MET A 190 0.82 -0.58 22.65
CA MET A 190 0.61 -1.97 23.06
C MET A 190 -0.16 -2.08 24.38
N ALA A 191 0.11 -1.21 25.35
CA ALA A 191 -0.63 -1.16 26.61
C ALA A 191 -2.09 -0.75 26.39
N ASP A 192 -2.33 0.26 25.56
CA ASP A 192 -3.68 0.71 25.20
C ASP A 192 -4.46 -0.40 24.46
N LEU A 193 -3.80 -1.14 23.55
CA LEU A 193 -4.39 -2.32 22.89
C LEU A 193 -4.77 -3.39 23.89
N GLU A 194 -3.89 -3.71 24.85
CA GLU A 194 -4.17 -4.75 25.85
C GLU A 194 -5.32 -4.36 26.80
N ALA A 195 -5.51 -3.08 27.05
CA ALA A 195 -6.59 -2.55 27.84
C ALA A 195 -7.93 -2.52 27.08
N LEU A 196 -7.90 -2.51 25.72
CA LEU A 196 -9.09 -2.44 24.91
C LEU A 196 -9.94 -3.71 25.07
N GLN A 197 -11.16 -3.52 25.56
CA GLN A 197 -12.17 -4.58 25.53
C GLN A 197 -12.62 -4.84 24.08
N GLY A 198 -13.08 -6.05 23.78
CA GLY A 198 -13.54 -6.40 22.45
C GLY A 198 -14.62 -5.44 21.93
N LEU A 199 -15.74 -5.41 22.64
CA LEU A 199 -16.80 -4.40 22.44
C LEU A 199 -17.09 -3.67 23.76
N PRO A 200 -17.66 -2.45 23.70
CA PRO A 200 -18.14 -1.76 24.90
C PRO A 200 -19.09 -2.63 25.70
N ALA A 201 -18.89 -2.68 27.03
CA ALA A 201 -19.73 -3.49 27.91
C ALA A 201 -21.15 -2.94 28.06
N ASP A 202 -21.31 -1.64 27.91
CA ASP A 202 -22.52 -0.87 28.13
C ASP A 202 -22.78 0.13 26.99
N GLY A 203 -23.94 0.74 26.98
CA GLY A 203 -24.36 1.72 25.98
C GLY A 203 -24.96 1.09 24.71
N ARG A 204 -25.68 1.92 23.97
CA ARG A 204 -26.29 1.53 22.68
C ARG A 204 -25.22 1.58 21.60
N LEU A 205 -25.03 0.50 20.87
CA LEU A 205 -24.08 0.45 19.75
C LEU A 205 -24.79 0.72 18.41
N ALA A 206 -25.84 -0.03 18.13
CA ALA A 206 -26.59 0.09 16.90
C ALA A 206 -28.02 -0.42 17.08
N GLN A 207 -28.92 -0.12 16.14
CA GLN A 207 -30.22 -0.75 16.06
C GLN A 207 -30.09 -2.20 15.59
N ARG A 208 -29.24 -2.44 14.58
CA ARG A 208 -28.94 -3.75 14.01
C ARG A 208 -27.45 -3.96 13.81
N ILE A 209 -26.98 -5.18 14.05
CA ILE A 209 -25.55 -5.56 13.92
C ILE A 209 -25.42 -6.77 12.98
N LEU A 210 -24.51 -6.66 12.01
CA LEU A 210 -24.05 -7.79 11.20
C LEU A 210 -22.63 -8.16 11.64
N ILE A 211 -22.43 -9.41 12.02
CA ILE A 211 -21.10 -9.97 12.24
C ILE A 211 -20.77 -10.85 11.05
N LEU A 212 -19.70 -10.50 10.33
CA LEU A 212 -19.08 -11.34 9.32
C LEU A 212 -17.89 -12.06 9.97
N ASP A 213 -18.06 -13.33 10.28
CA ASP A 213 -16.98 -14.12 10.89
C ASP A 213 -16.02 -14.67 9.84
N ARG A 214 -14.83 -14.98 10.24
CA ARG A 214 -13.77 -15.52 9.37
C ARG A 214 -14.11 -16.95 8.94
N ASP A 215 -13.85 -17.25 7.67
CA ASP A 215 -14.01 -18.60 7.11
C ASP A 215 -12.88 -19.56 7.53
N ASP A 216 -11.65 -19.04 7.76
CA ASP A 216 -10.48 -19.83 8.13
C ASP A 216 -10.40 -20.14 9.65
N ARG A 217 -10.85 -19.22 10.50
CA ARG A 217 -10.81 -19.34 11.98
C ARG A 217 -12.00 -18.66 12.62
N PRO A 218 -13.20 -19.25 12.56
CA PRO A 218 -14.39 -18.66 13.15
C PRO A 218 -14.21 -18.38 14.65
N SER A 219 -14.49 -17.16 15.09
CA SER A 219 -14.28 -16.74 16.48
C SER A 219 -15.40 -15.86 17.04
N ALA A 220 -16.40 -15.52 16.25
CA ALA A 220 -17.44 -14.54 16.62
C ALA A 220 -18.59 -15.12 17.48
N LYS A 221 -18.71 -16.44 17.65
CA LYS A 221 -19.79 -17.05 18.43
C LYS A 221 -20.00 -16.48 19.84
N PRO A 222 -18.94 -16.27 20.68
CA PRO A 222 -19.11 -15.68 22.00
C PRO A 222 -19.62 -14.24 21.95
N LEU A 223 -19.13 -13.46 20.96
CA LEU A 223 -19.56 -12.09 20.75
C LEU A 223 -21.03 -12.03 20.34
N PHE A 224 -21.43 -12.87 19.41
CA PHE A 224 -22.81 -13.01 18.96
C PHE A 224 -23.75 -13.32 20.12
N ALA A 225 -23.43 -14.34 20.94
CA ALA A 225 -24.20 -14.69 22.12
C ALA A 225 -24.32 -13.52 23.12
N THR A 226 -23.24 -12.78 23.30
CA THR A 226 -23.23 -11.59 24.18
C THR A 226 -24.19 -10.50 23.67
N LEU A 227 -24.16 -10.19 22.37
CA LEU A 227 -25.06 -9.18 21.79
C LEU A 227 -26.53 -9.61 21.84
N GLN A 228 -26.82 -10.88 21.56
CA GLN A 228 -28.16 -11.44 21.69
C GLN A 228 -28.67 -11.34 23.14
N SER A 229 -27.85 -11.67 24.14
CA SER A 229 -28.25 -11.56 25.55
C SER A 229 -28.54 -10.12 25.99
N ARG A 230 -28.03 -9.12 25.26
CA ARG A 230 -28.35 -7.70 25.46
C ARG A 230 -29.59 -7.24 24.68
N GLY A 231 -30.27 -8.13 23.97
CA GLY A 231 -31.43 -7.81 23.15
C GLY A 231 -31.13 -7.02 21.89
N VAL A 232 -29.91 -7.05 21.41
CA VAL A 232 -29.51 -6.36 20.14
C VAL A 232 -29.85 -7.26 18.96
N ASP A 233 -30.58 -6.73 17.97
CA ASP A 233 -30.85 -7.45 16.71
C ASP A 233 -29.52 -7.70 16.00
N THR A 234 -29.06 -8.94 16.03
CA THR A 234 -27.72 -9.33 15.55
C THR A 234 -27.79 -10.55 14.66
N ILE A 235 -27.15 -10.48 13.50
CA ILE A 235 -26.95 -11.60 12.57
C ILE A 235 -25.46 -11.92 12.54
N CYS A 236 -25.11 -13.21 12.59
CA CYS A 236 -23.75 -13.69 12.46
C CYS A 236 -23.65 -14.71 11.34
N VAL A 237 -22.79 -14.46 10.35
CA VAL A 237 -22.57 -15.33 9.19
C VAL A 237 -21.10 -15.51 8.91
N LEU A 238 -20.71 -16.65 8.32
CA LEU A 238 -19.36 -16.83 7.79
C LEU A 238 -19.21 -16.06 6.49
N ALA A 239 -18.13 -15.26 6.40
CA ALA A 239 -17.80 -14.52 5.19
C ALA A 239 -16.72 -15.28 4.40
N PRO A 240 -17.07 -15.92 3.28
CA PRO A 240 -16.07 -16.61 2.46
C PRO A 240 -15.07 -15.62 1.86
N GLY A 241 -13.84 -16.10 1.63
CA GLY A 241 -12.77 -15.32 1.00
C GLY A 241 -12.00 -14.39 1.93
N TYR A 242 -12.28 -14.37 3.24
CA TYR A 242 -11.53 -13.54 4.18
C TYR A 242 -10.03 -13.85 4.16
N ALA A 243 -9.66 -15.13 4.23
CA ALA A 243 -8.26 -15.55 4.23
C ALA A 243 -7.54 -15.15 2.93
N ALA A 244 -8.19 -15.29 1.79
CA ALA A 244 -7.66 -14.87 0.49
C ALA A 244 -7.46 -13.35 0.42
N MET A 245 -8.38 -12.55 0.95
CA MET A 245 -8.27 -11.09 1.02
C MET A 245 -7.08 -10.65 1.88
N MET A 246 -6.76 -11.37 2.95
CA MET A 246 -5.71 -11.01 3.92
C MET A 246 -4.34 -11.61 3.61
N ASN A 247 -4.18 -12.35 2.51
CA ASN A 247 -2.93 -13.01 2.18
C ASN A 247 -1.82 -12.00 1.83
N GLU A 248 -1.94 -11.34 0.69
CA GLU A 248 -0.99 -10.32 0.24
C GLU A 248 -1.71 -9.19 -0.51
N PRO A 249 -1.21 -7.93 -0.47
CA PRO A 249 -1.84 -6.80 -1.16
C PRO A 249 -2.04 -7.01 -2.68
N ARG A 250 -1.16 -7.77 -3.33
CA ARG A 250 -1.25 -8.08 -4.77
C ARG A 250 -2.33 -9.11 -5.12
N GLU A 251 -2.73 -9.91 -4.14
CA GLU A 251 -3.67 -11.02 -4.31
C GLU A 251 -5.04 -10.70 -3.72
N THR A 252 -5.23 -9.46 -3.28
CA THR A 252 -6.49 -9.00 -2.69
C THR A 252 -7.63 -9.27 -3.63
N HIS A 253 -8.56 -10.10 -3.19
CA HIS A 253 -9.78 -10.43 -3.92
C HIS A 253 -10.95 -10.41 -2.96
N LEU A 254 -11.98 -9.62 -3.31
CA LEU A 254 -13.25 -9.65 -2.61
C LEU A 254 -14.17 -10.66 -3.28
N ASP A 255 -14.63 -11.63 -2.51
CA ASP A 255 -15.56 -12.64 -3.00
C ASP A 255 -16.94 -12.03 -3.30
N ALA A 256 -17.49 -12.30 -4.49
CA ALA A 256 -18.77 -11.77 -4.93
C ALA A 256 -19.94 -12.12 -3.99
N PRO A 257 -20.06 -13.34 -3.44
CA PRO A 257 -21.04 -13.67 -2.42
C PRO A 257 -20.98 -12.76 -1.19
N THR A 258 -19.80 -12.48 -0.65
CA THR A 258 -19.65 -11.59 0.53
C THR A 258 -20.09 -10.16 0.20
N LEU A 259 -19.74 -9.64 -0.98
CA LEU A 259 -20.22 -8.34 -1.42
C LEU A 259 -21.74 -8.28 -1.57
N THR A 260 -22.34 -9.32 -2.14
CA THR A 260 -23.80 -9.44 -2.31
C THR A 260 -24.49 -9.50 -0.95
N LEU A 261 -23.96 -10.27 0.00
CA LEU A 261 -24.47 -10.35 1.37
C LEU A 261 -24.45 -8.98 2.06
N LEU A 262 -23.33 -8.28 2.02
CA LEU A 262 -23.18 -6.93 2.57
C LEU A 262 -24.23 -5.98 2.02
N LYS A 263 -24.36 -5.94 0.70
CA LYS A 263 -25.29 -5.07 0.00
C LYS A 263 -26.75 -5.38 0.37
N ASN A 264 -27.15 -6.65 0.32
CA ASN A 264 -28.51 -7.07 0.65
C ASN A 264 -28.88 -6.77 2.10
N TRP A 265 -27.94 -7.03 3.04
CA TRP A 265 -28.18 -6.73 4.46
C TRP A 265 -28.32 -5.23 4.72
N LEU A 266 -27.51 -4.40 4.06
CA LEU A 266 -27.65 -2.94 4.17
C LEU A 266 -28.95 -2.42 3.59
N LEU A 267 -29.45 -3.03 2.52
CA LEU A 267 -30.73 -2.69 1.88
C LEU A 267 -31.96 -3.21 2.64
N THR A 268 -31.80 -4.20 3.55
CA THR A 268 -32.93 -4.71 4.35
C THR A 268 -33.53 -3.55 5.15
N ASP A 269 -34.86 -3.46 5.16
CA ASP A 269 -35.68 -2.41 5.80
C ASP A 269 -35.60 -1.01 5.14
N LEU A 270 -34.86 -0.86 4.04
CA LEU A 270 -34.83 0.40 3.28
C LEU A 270 -35.80 0.36 2.08
N THR A 271 -36.31 -0.80 1.70
CA THR A 271 -37.27 -0.97 0.59
C THR A 271 -38.57 -0.19 0.82
N ASP A 272 -39.11 -0.18 2.04
CA ASP A 272 -40.30 0.59 2.39
C ASP A 272 -40.06 2.12 2.32
N LEU A 273 -38.82 2.55 2.57
CA LEU A 273 -38.43 3.96 2.44
C LEU A 273 -38.32 4.40 0.98
N LEU A 274 -37.99 3.49 0.06
CA LEU A 274 -37.92 3.80 -1.38
C LEU A 274 -39.31 4.02 -1.98
N GLU A 275 -40.31 3.27 -1.54
CA GLU A 275 -41.71 3.44 -1.99
C GLU A 275 -42.30 4.76 -1.46
N THR A 276 -42.02 5.12 -0.22
CA THR A 276 -42.50 6.38 0.40
C THR A 276 -41.75 7.62 -0.06
N ASN A 277 -40.45 7.49 -0.42
CA ASN A 277 -39.65 8.60 -0.89
C ASN A 277 -39.85 8.92 -2.39
N ASN A 278 -40.30 7.98 -3.21
CA ASN A 278 -40.70 8.28 -4.59
C ASN A 278 -41.91 9.22 -4.66
N GLU A 279 -42.78 9.24 -3.63
CA GLU A 279 -43.87 10.21 -3.52
C GLU A 279 -43.45 11.56 -2.91
N ARG A 280 -42.30 11.62 -2.24
CA ARG A 280 -41.74 12.80 -1.56
C ARG A 280 -40.45 13.35 -2.16
N ALA A 281 -40.05 12.90 -3.33
CA ALA A 281 -38.88 13.43 -4.03
C ALA A 281 -39.14 14.90 -4.43
N ASP A 282 -38.95 15.80 -3.48
CA ASP A 282 -38.87 17.24 -3.72
C ASP A 282 -37.59 17.50 -4.52
N PRO A 283 -37.70 17.99 -5.76
CA PRO A 283 -36.54 18.34 -6.57
C PRO A 283 -35.65 19.42 -5.95
N SER A 284 -36.11 20.09 -4.89
CA SER A 284 -35.36 21.13 -4.18
C SER A 284 -34.30 20.56 -3.23
N HIS A 285 -34.38 19.27 -2.86
CA HIS A 285 -33.28 18.56 -2.20
C HIS A 285 -32.27 18.06 -3.25
N ARG A 286 -31.80 18.96 -4.11
CA ARG A 286 -30.59 18.72 -4.87
C ARG A 286 -29.45 18.42 -3.91
N PRO A 287 -28.60 17.44 -4.20
CA PRO A 287 -27.43 17.17 -3.37
C PRO A 287 -26.65 18.48 -3.21
N LEU A 288 -26.45 18.87 -1.96
CA LEU A 288 -25.55 19.96 -1.58
C LEU A 288 -24.10 19.68 -2.01
N PHE A 289 -23.88 18.53 -2.62
CA PHE A 289 -22.59 18.12 -3.15
C PHE A 289 -22.33 18.80 -4.50
N ASN A 290 -21.92 20.05 -4.42
CA ASN A 290 -21.19 20.65 -5.52
C ASN A 290 -19.74 20.15 -5.40
N ALA A 291 -19.30 19.29 -6.31
CA ALA A 291 -17.91 18.81 -6.37
C ALA A 291 -16.89 19.97 -6.46
N ASP A 292 -17.37 21.15 -6.85
CA ASP A 292 -16.64 22.42 -6.91
C ASP A 292 -16.67 23.23 -5.59
N GLN A 293 -17.48 22.87 -4.60
CA GLN A 293 -17.29 23.38 -3.25
C GLN A 293 -16.08 22.66 -2.65
N ALA A 294 -14.94 23.14 -3.09
CA ALA A 294 -13.62 22.64 -2.85
C ALA A 294 -13.38 22.43 -1.37
N LYS A 295 -13.54 21.17 -0.93
CA LYS A 295 -12.92 20.75 0.32
C LYS A 295 -11.44 20.79 0.13
N PRO A 296 -10.68 21.08 1.21
CA PRO A 296 -9.26 21.18 1.08
C PRO A 296 -8.70 19.85 0.56
N ARG A 297 -8.24 19.88 -0.71
CA ARG A 297 -7.46 18.79 -1.27
C ARG A 297 -6.01 18.84 -0.82
N GLN A 298 -5.70 19.81 0.03
CA GLN A 298 -4.37 20.00 0.57
C GLN A 298 -4.48 20.27 2.07
N HIS A 299 -3.45 19.89 2.80
CA HIS A 299 -3.26 20.21 4.20
C HIS A 299 -1.80 20.58 4.47
N GLN A 300 -1.57 21.27 5.58
CA GLN A 300 -0.25 21.67 6.05
C GLN A 300 0.00 21.11 7.46
N PHE A 301 1.19 20.63 7.70
CA PHE A 301 1.63 20.12 9.01
C PHE A 301 3.16 20.03 9.04
N ASP A 302 3.77 20.31 10.15
CA ASP A 302 5.24 20.20 10.38
C ASP A 302 6.10 20.84 9.29
N GLY A 303 5.70 22.03 8.77
CA GLY A 303 6.40 22.72 7.69
C GLY A 303 6.26 22.05 6.31
N LEU A 304 5.32 21.13 6.16
CA LEU A 304 5.01 20.42 4.92
C LEU A 304 3.62 20.76 4.42
N ARG A 305 3.46 20.68 3.11
CA ARG A 305 2.18 20.71 2.41
C ARG A 305 2.01 19.42 1.62
N GLU A 306 0.94 18.70 1.87
CA GLU A 306 0.53 17.54 1.07
C GLU A 306 -0.76 17.87 0.31
N THR A 307 -0.76 17.61 -1.00
CA THR A 307 -1.88 17.88 -1.90
C THR A 307 -2.32 16.61 -2.59
N ALA A 308 -3.59 16.27 -2.46
CA ALA A 308 -4.22 15.19 -3.22
C ALA A 308 -4.43 15.64 -4.66
N VAL A 309 -3.72 15.02 -5.60
CA VAL A 309 -3.70 15.40 -7.01
C VAL A 309 -4.29 14.30 -7.89
N SER A 310 -4.92 14.72 -8.96
CA SER A 310 -5.37 13.82 -10.02
C SER A 310 -4.91 14.37 -11.35
N PHE A 311 -4.26 13.53 -12.15
CA PHE A 311 -3.65 13.91 -13.43
C PHE A 311 -3.76 12.78 -14.46
N GLY A 312 -3.35 13.03 -15.71
CA GLY A 312 -3.40 12.09 -16.83
C GLY A 312 -4.16 12.67 -18.01
N VAL A 313 -3.95 12.10 -19.18
CA VAL A 313 -4.49 12.63 -20.45
C VAL A 313 -5.92 12.18 -20.64
N VAL A 314 -6.84 13.13 -20.78
CA VAL A 314 -8.21 12.91 -21.23
C VAL A 314 -8.26 13.04 -22.76
N SER A 315 -7.75 12.06 -23.48
CA SER A 315 -7.94 12.01 -24.95
C SER A 315 -9.09 11.03 -25.24
N SER A 316 -10.28 11.43 -25.35
CA SER A 316 -11.50 10.63 -25.66
C SER A 316 -12.46 10.30 -24.51
N GLY A 317 -12.50 11.07 -23.44
CA GLY A 317 -13.54 10.92 -22.39
C GLY A 317 -13.42 9.69 -21.46
N LEU A 318 -12.48 8.79 -21.71
CA LEU A 318 -12.28 7.50 -21.00
C LEU A 318 -10.85 7.28 -20.50
N ALA A 319 -9.97 8.30 -20.58
CA ALA A 319 -8.59 8.13 -20.13
C ALA A 319 -8.50 7.86 -18.61
N PRO A 320 -7.61 6.96 -18.18
CA PRO A 320 -7.38 6.69 -16.77
C PRO A 320 -6.92 7.96 -16.07
N LYS A 321 -7.57 8.29 -14.96
CA LYS A 321 -7.17 9.40 -14.11
C LYS A 321 -6.29 8.85 -13.01
N LEU A 322 -5.01 9.22 -13.05
CA LEU A 322 -4.06 8.83 -12.02
C LEU A 322 -4.28 9.66 -10.76
N PHE A 323 -4.15 9.02 -9.62
CA PHE A 323 -4.25 9.65 -8.31
C PHE A 323 -2.91 9.60 -7.57
N GLY A 324 -2.56 10.70 -6.90
CA GLY A 324 -1.34 10.78 -6.11
C GLY A 324 -1.41 11.82 -4.99
N ILE A 325 -0.38 11.82 -4.17
CA ILE A 325 -0.11 12.83 -3.15
C ILE A 325 1.19 13.53 -3.49
N LEU A 326 1.11 14.83 -3.75
CA LEU A 326 2.26 15.71 -3.91
C LEU A 326 2.64 16.27 -2.55
N THR A 327 3.86 15.98 -2.11
CA THR A 327 4.44 16.48 -0.85
C THR A 327 5.50 17.53 -1.16
N GLU A 328 5.36 18.71 -0.56
CA GLU A 328 6.24 19.86 -0.73
C GLU A 328 6.53 20.51 0.62
N SER A 329 7.64 21.26 0.74
CA SER A 329 7.83 22.19 1.86
C SER A 329 6.85 23.36 1.73
N ASP A 330 6.25 23.81 2.80
CA ASP A 330 5.46 25.06 2.82
C ASP A 330 6.38 26.29 2.85
N GLN A 331 7.67 26.14 3.19
CA GLN A 331 8.71 27.17 3.21
C GLN A 331 9.55 27.20 1.92
N ALA A 332 9.07 26.61 0.82
CA ALA A 332 9.84 26.35 -0.41
C ALA A 332 10.43 27.59 -1.11
N GLN A 333 10.15 28.80 -0.66
CA GLN A 333 10.74 30.02 -1.22
C GLN A 333 12.16 30.34 -0.70
N GLU A 334 12.63 29.67 0.36
CA GLU A 334 13.88 30.05 1.03
C GLU A 334 15.04 29.06 0.84
N GLN A 335 14.84 27.89 0.22
CA GLN A 335 15.93 26.91 0.02
C GLN A 335 16.34 26.82 -1.47
N PRO A 336 17.46 27.47 -1.86
CA PRO A 336 18.02 27.32 -3.21
C PRO A 336 18.70 25.96 -3.34
N GLY A 337 18.15 25.04 -4.13
CA GLY A 337 18.85 23.80 -4.46
C GLY A 337 17.99 22.70 -5.09
N CYS A 338 16.79 22.49 -4.60
CA CYS A 338 15.92 21.38 -5.05
C CYS A 338 14.53 21.81 -5.53
N SER A 339 14.21 23.10 -5.58
CA SER A 339 12.86 23.59 -5.91
C SER A 339 12.37 23.21 -7.32
N ASP A 340 13.29 22.92 -8.25
CA ASP A 340 13.02 22.43 -9.61
C ASP A 340 13.14 20.90 -9.74
N THR A 341 13.39 20.19 -8.62
CA THR A 341 13.61 18.75 -8.59
C THR A 341 12.36 18.03 -8.05
N ALA A 342 11.91 17.04 -8.79
CA ALA A 342 10.81 16.17 -8.40
C ALA A 342 11.23 14.70 -8.33
N ILE A 343 10.81 14.03 -7.25
CA ILE A 343 11.00 12.59 -7.05
C ILE A 343 9.65 11.89 -7.23
N LEU A 344 9.57 10.97 -8.19
CA LEU A 344 8.39 10.18 -8.51
C LEU A 344 8.55 8.79 -7.91
N MET A 345 7.63 8.38 -7.03
CA MET A 345 7.68 7.10 -6.34
C MET A 345 6.69 6.12 -6.95
N LEU A 346 7.18 4.95 -7.36
CA LEU A 346 6.47 3.97 -8.19
C LEU A 346 6.04 2.77 -7.35
N ASN A 347 4.81 2.30 -7.54
CA ASN A 347 4.21 1.22 -6.76
C ASN A 347 5.11 -0.02 -6.64
N VAL A 348 5.02 -0.68 -5.51
CA VAL A 348 5.68 -1.95 -5.20
C VAL A 348 4.64 -3.06 -5.21
N ALA A 349 4.70 -3.94 -6.18
CA ALA A 349 3.70 -4.99 -6.38
C ALA A 349 2.25 -4.44 -6.32
N GLY A 350 1.39 -5.00 -5.49
CA GLY A 350 0.02 -4.53 -5.31
C GLY A 350 -0.15 -3.43 -4.25
N ASN A 351 0.95 -2.94 -3.64
CA ASN A 351 0.84 -1.87 -2.65
C ASN A 351 0.47 -0.54 -3.33
N TYR A 352 -0.47 0.17 -2.73
CA TYR A 352 -0.78 1.52 -3.19
C TYR A 352 0.35 2.52 -2.84
N ARG A 353 0.24 3.75 -3.28
CA ARG A 353 1.26 4.82 -3.27
C ARG A 353 2.02 5.06 -1.96
N ILE A 354 1.58 4.54 -0.81
CA ILE A 354 2.32 4.67 0.44
C ILE A 354 3.58 3.78 0.48
N GLY A 355 3.66 2.81 -0.44
CA GLY A 355 4.72 1.80 -0.47
C GLY A 355 4.61 0.77 0.67
N PRO A 356 5.49 -0.22 0.71
CA PRO A 356 5.54 -1.16 1.83
C PRO A 356 5.69 -0.41 3.15
N ASN A 357 4.81 -0.71 4.10
CA ASN A 357 4.91 -0.20 5.47
C ASN A 357 5.08 1.32 5.54
N ARG A 358 4.43 2.04 4.62
CA ARG A 358 4.45 3.51 4.59
C ARG A 358 5.81 4.15 4.26
N ILE A 359 6.79 3.38 3.80
CA ILE A 359 8.16 3.88 3.53
C ILE A 359 8.16 5.06 2.55
N TYR A 360 7.28 5.06 1.54
CA TYR A 360 7.22 6.17 0.58
C TYR A 360 6.67 7.46 1.17
N VAL A 361 5.79 7.37 2.18
CA VAL A 361 5.34 8.54 2.94
C VAL A 361 6.50 9.15 3.70
N HIS A 362 7.30 8.33 4.40
CA HIS A 362 8.47 8.77 5.15
C HIS A 362 9.53 9.38 4.22
N ILE A 363 9.87 8.72 3.12
CA ILE A 363 10.83 9.26 2.13
C ILE A 363 10.33 10.59 1.55
N ALA A 364 9.05 10.67 1.15
CA ALA A 364 8.48 11.88 0.55
C ALA A 364 8.56 13.08 1.50
N ARG A 365 8.17 12.88 2.76
CA ARG A 365 8.20 13.92 3.78
C ARG A 365 9.62 14.39 4.09
N GLU A 366 10.58 13.46 4.21
CA GLU A 366 11.99 13.79 4.42
C GLU A 366 12.62 14.56 3.24
N LEU A 367 12.29 14.18 2.01
CA LEU A 367 12.76 14.89 0.83
C LEU A 367 12.10 16.26 0.68
N ALA A 368 10.84 16.39 1.05
CA ALA A 368 10.14 17.67 1.03
C ALA A 368 10.70 18.65 2.08
N ARG A 369 11.05 18.17 3.29
CA ARG A 369 11.77 18.99 4.29
C ARG A 369 13.12 19.50 3.76
N ALA A 370 13.75 18.73 2.88
CA ALA A 370 14.99 19.13 2.20
C ALA A 370 14.75 19.99 0.92
N GLY A 371 13.51 20.45 0.70
CA GLY A 371 13.15 21.38 -0.39
C GLY A 371 12.83 20.72 -1.73
N CYS A 372 12.85 19.39 -1.84
CA CYS A 372 12.47 18.68 -3.07
C CYS A 372 10.96 18.46 -3.12
N ARG A 373 10.39 18.38 -4.33
CA ARG A 373 9.01 17.90 -4.51
C ARG A 373 8.97 16.38 -4.60
N ALA A 374 8.04 15.74 -3.91
CA ALA A 374 7.88 14.29 -3.95
C ALA A 374 6.46 13.91 -4.33
N LEU A 375 6.31 13.16 -5.41
CA LEU A 375 5.02 12.66 -5.88
C LEU A 375 4.95 11.14 -5.65
N ARG A 376 4.06 10.74 -4.73
CA ARG A 376 3.62 9.36 -4.53
C ARG A 376 2.33 9.18 -5.31
N PHE A 377 2.27 8.27 -6.27
CA PHE A 377 1.06 8.08 -7.07
C PHE A 377 0.82 6.61 -7.39
N ASP A 378 -0.42 6.28 -7.69
CA ASP A 378 -0.81 4.95 -8.09
C ASP A 378 -0.78 4.84 -9.63
N LEU A 379 -0.14 3.80 -10.13
CA LEU A 379 -0.23 3.42 -11.54
C LEU A 379 -1.64 2.94 -11.86
N VAL A 380 -2.02 2.97 -13.12
CA VAL A 380 -3.34 2.52 -13.58
C VAL A 380 -3.66 1.12 -13.05
N GLY A 381 -4.84 0.99 -12.43
CA GLY A 381 -5.32 -0.26 -11.85
C GLY A 381 -4.81 -0.56 -10.45
N LEU A 382 -3.99 0.30 -9.86
CA LEU A 382 -3.54 0.19 -8.49
C LEU A 382 -4.16 1.29 -7.61
N GLY A 383 -4.30 1.03 -6.33
CA GLY A 383 -4.75 1.99 -5.32
C GLY A 383 -6.04 2.70 -5.71
N ASP A 384 -5.98 4.03 -5.83
CA ASP A 384 -7.11 4.89 -6.22
C ASP A 384 -7.03 5.37 -7.68
N SER A 385 -6.10 4.87 -8.50
CA SER A 385 -6.05 5.13 -9.93
C SER A 385 -7.02 4.21 -10.67
N ARG A 386 -7.90 4.81 -11.49
CA ARG A 386 -8.97 4.07 -12.18
C ARG A 386 -8.42 2.97 -13.08
N HIS A 387 -9.13 1.86 -13.11
CA HIS A 387 -8.86 0.81 -14.10
C HIS A 387 -9.15 1.31 -15.50
N ALA A 388 -8.21 1.05 -16.44
CA ALA A 388 -8.52 1.08 -17.85
C ALA A 388 -9.35 -0.17 -18.20
N GLU A 389 -10.22 -0.07 -19.24
CA GLU A 389 -10.92 -1.24 -19.75
C GLU A 389 -9.93 -2.33 -20.15
N GLY A 390 -10.20 -3.57 -19.72
CA GLY A 390 -9.36 -4.73 -20.04
C GLY A 390 -8.08 -4.84 -19.23
N PHE A 391 -7.85 -3.96 -18.25
CA PHE A 391 -6.68 -4.06 -17.37
C PHE A 391 -6.79 -5.30 -16.48
N GLN A 392 -5.81 -6.18 -16.55
CA GLN A 392 -5.64 -7.29 -15.61
C GLN A 392 -4.49 -6.94 -14.69
N ALA A 393 -4.72 -7.04 -13.37
CA ALA A 393 -3.73 -6.75 -12.32
C ALA A 393 -2.42 -7.59 -12.41
N ALA A 394 -2.37 -8.56 -13.33
CA ALA A 394 -1.23 -9.44 -13.55
C ALA A 394 0.02 -8.79 -14.18
N HIS A 395 -0.04 -7.52 -14.58
CA HIS A 395 1.05 -6.87 -15.33
C HIS A 395 2.01 -6.04 -14.47
N LEU A 396 2.38 -6.51 -13.28
CA LEU A 396 3.32 -5.81 -12.38
C LEU A 396 4.68 -5.47 -13.01
N TYR A 397 5.07 -6.20 -14.05
CA TYR A 397 6.31 -5.99 -14.82
C TYR A 397 6.01 -5.66 -16.28
N SER A 398 4.99 -4.81 -16.54
CA SER A 398 4.62 -4.41 -17.89
C SER A 398 5.31 -3.12 -18.32
N LYS A 399 5.64 -3.02 -19.60
CA LYS A 399 6.03 -1.75 -20.25
C LYS A 399 4.89 -0.75 -20.30
N ASP A 400 3.65 -1.22 -20.11
CA ASP A 400 2.44 -0.41 -20.21
C ASP A 400 2.32 0.65 -19.10
N SER A 401 3.13 0.54 -18.03
CA SER A 401 3.23 1.55 -16.97
C SER A 401 4.05 2.80 -17.37
N THR A 402 4.79 2.76 -18.47
CA THR A 402 5.60 3.91 -18.92
C THR A 402 4.76 5.15 -19.26
N PRO A 403 3.58 5.06 -19.89
CA PRO A 403 2.69 6.21 -20.11
C PRO A 403 2.25 6.90 -18.81
N ASP A 404 2.01 6.15 -17.75
CA ASP A 404 1.60 6.69 -16.45
C ASP A 404 2.72 7.54 -15.84
N VAL A 405 3.97 7.04 -15.90
CA VAL A 405 5.14 7.79 -15.42
C VAL A 405 5.34 9.06 -16.26
N ARG A 406 5.14 8.98 -17.58
CA ARG A 406 5.22 10.15 -18.46
C ARG A 406 4.17 11.20 -18.10
N ALA A 407 2.92 10.78 -17.85
CA ALA A 407 1.85 11.67 -17.42
C ALA A 407 2.17 12.36 -16.08
N ALA A 408 2.83 11.64 -15.15
CA ALA A 408 3.29 12.22 -13.89
C ALA A 408 4.42 13.24 -14.09
N ILE A 409 5.37 12.97 -15.01
CA ILE A 409 6.41 13.93 -15.40
C ILE A 409 5.79 15.17 -16.07
N ASP A 410 4.82 15.00 -16.96
CA ASP A 410 4.13 16.10 -17.63
C ASP A 410 3.40 17.00 -16.61
N PHE A 411 2.70 16.39 -15.65
CA PHE A 411 2.03 17.09 -14.55
C PHE A 411 3.00 17.94 -13.72
N LEU A 412 4.15 17.39 -13.33
CA LEU A 412 5.17 18.09 -12.54
C LEU A 412 5.92 19.14 -13.37
N SER A 413 6.15 18.88 -14.67
CA SER A 413 6.75 19.83 -15.60
C SER A 413 5.88 21.09 -15.72
N ALA A 414 4.55 20.93 -15.80
CA ALA A 414 3.61 22.04 -15.85
C ALA A 414 3.64 22.89 -14.56
N GLN A 415 4.13 22.33 -13.44
CA GLN A 415 4.34 23.03 -12.17
C GLN A 415 5.76 23.60 -12.01
N GLY A 416 6.58 23.58 -13.07
CA GLY A 416 7.91 24.18 -13.08
C GLY A 416 9.06 23.26 -12.69
N CYS A 417 8.82 21.96 -12.46
CA CYS A 417 9.90 21.01 -12.24
C CYS A 417 10.70 20.77 -13.54
N LYS A 418 12.01 20.65 -13.41
CA LYS A 418 12.93 20.45 -14.53
C LYS A 418 13.79 19.19 -14.40
N LYS A 419 13.98 18.69 -13.18
CA LYS A 419 14.77 17.50 -12.86
C LYS A 419 13.86 16.44 -12.27
N PHE A 420 13.88 15.25 -12.86
CA PHE A 420 13.01 14.15 -12.47
C PHE A 420 13.80 12.94 -12.06
N TYR A 421 13.61 12.51 -10.81
CA TYR A 421 14.18 11.27 -10.29
C TYR A 421 13.07 10.25 -10.09
N LEU A 422 13.28 9.04 -10.62
CA LEU A 422 12.34 7.93 -10.44
C LEU A 422 12.82 7.03 -9.30
N LEU A 423 11.99 6.74 -8.33
CA LEU A 423 12.29 5.91 -7.19
C LEU A 423 11.36 4.71 -7.14
N GLY A 424 11.92 3.52 -7.00
CA GLY A 424 11.14 2.30 -6.89
C GLY A 424 11.83 1.18 -6.11
N ILE A 425 11.03 0.36 -5.43
CA ILE A 425 11.46 -0.88 -4.78
C ILE A 425 10.93 -2.06 -5.59
N CYS A 426 11.69 -3.14 -5.76
CA CYS A 426 11.26 -4.37 -6.41
C CYS A 426 10.68 -4.13 -7.83
N SER A 427 9.38 -4.37 -8.05
CA SER A 427 8.68 -4.09 -9.33
C SER A 427 8.68 -2.61 -9.69
N GLY A 428 8.62 -1.71 -8.69
CA GLY A 428 8.76 -0.28 -8.90
C GLY A 428 10.12 0.11 -9.49
N SER A 429 11.20 -0.60 -9.13
CA SER A 429 12.51 -0.44 -9.76
C SER A 429 12.51 -0.81 -11.24
N PHE A 430 11.76 -1.86 -11.62
CA PHE A 430 11.59 -2.23 -13.01
C PHE A 430 10.90 -1.12 -13.80
N VAL A 431 9.77 -0.60 -13.29
CA VAL A 431 9.03 0.49 -13.93
C VAL A 431 9.90 1.74 -14.04
N ALA A 432 10.64 2.11 -12.97
CA ALA A 432 11.58 3.22 -12.98
C ALA A 432 12.62 3.08 -14.09
N PHE A 433 13.23 1.89 -14.21
CA PHE A 433 14.25 1.61 -15.20
C PHE A 433 13.72 1.69 -16.64
N GLN A 434 12.54 1.11 -16.91
CA GLN A 434 11.90 1.16 -18.23
C GLN A 434 11.49 2.60 -18.59
N ALA A 435 10.91 3.34 -17.65
CA ALA A 435 10.52 4.72 -17.86
C ALA A 435 11.75 5.63 -18.08
N ALA A 436 12.84 5.41 -17.33
CA ALA A 436 14.09 6.14 -17.55
C ALA A 436 14.68 5.89 -18.96
N LEU A 437 14.57 4.69 -19.50
CA LEU A 437 14.97 4.40 -20.88
C LEU A 437 14.10 5.11 -21.90
N ALA A 438 12.80 5.20 -21.64
CA ALA A 438 11.80 5.70 -22.57
C ALA A 438 11.64 7.24 -22.57
N ASP A 439 11.93 7.93 -21.44
CA ASP A 439 11.76 9.38 -21.33
C ASP A 439 13.11 10.07 -21.07
N PRO A 440 13.59 10.92 -22.00
CA PRO A 440 14.89 11.59 -21.88
C PRO A 440 14.93 12.69 -20.80
N ARG A 441 13.79 13.11 -20.27
CA ARG A 441 13.70 14.11 -19.19
C ARG A 441 14.11 13.54 -17.82
N VAL A 442 14.18 12.22 -17.69
CA VAL A 442 14.59 11.57 -16.44
C VAL A 442 16.07 11.85 -16.17
N THR A 443 16.31 12.64 -15.13
CA THR A 443 17.65 13.06 -14.68
C THR A 443 18.35 11.93 -13.91
N GLY A 444 17.59 11.14 -13.14
CA GLY A 444 18.17 10.03 -12.39
C GLY A 444 17.12 9.00 -11.94
N GLN A 445 17.63 7.88 -11.44
CA GLN A 445 16.81 6.80 -10.92
C GLN A 445 17.41 6.19 -9.66
N ILE A 446 16.55 5.79 -8.74
CA ILE A 446 16.88 5.15 -7.47
C ILE A 446 16.20 3.79 -7.46
N LEU A 447 16.97 2.75 -7.68
CA LEU A 447 16.49 1.39 -7.85
C LEU A 447 16.81 0.57 -6.60
N MET A 448 15.78 0.15 -5.88
CA MET A 448 15.92 -0.54 -4.61
C MET A 448 15.50 -2.00 -4.72
N ASN A 449 16.38 -2.93 -4.31
CA ASN A 449 16.15 -4.38 -4.33
C ASN A 449 15.53 -4.88 -5.64
N SER A 450 16.13 -4.47 -6.77
CA SER A 450 15.64 -4.83 -8.11
C SER A 450 15.86 -6.31 -8.38
N ARG A 451 14.79 -7.04 -8.63
CA ARG A 451 14.83 -8.46 -9.00
C ARG A 451 14.88 -8.68 -10.51
N LEU A 452 14.44 -7.69 -11.29
CA LEU A 452 14.35 -7.76 -12.74
C LEU A 452 14.53 -6.36 -13.33
N LEU A 453 15.36 -6.20 -14.35
CA LEU A 453 15.55 -4.95 -15.09
C LEU A 453 15.23 -5.11 -16.59
N GLU A 454 15.06 -6.33 -17.09
CA GLU A 454 14.76 -6.60 -18.48
C GLU A 454 13.33 -7.10 -18.63
N TRP A 455 12.65 -6.59 -19.65
CA TRP A 455 11.38 -7.15 -20.10
C TRP A 455 11.60 -8.53 -20.71
N ARG A 456 10.78 -9.48 -20.33
CA ARG A 456 10.66 -10.79 -20.98
C ARG A 456 9.19 -11.04 -21.25
N GLU A 457 8.90 -11.49 -22.44
CA GLU A 457 7.56 -11.95 -22.77
C GLU A 457 7.23 -13.18 -21.91
N ALA A 458 6.00 -13.25 -21.41
CA ALA A 458 5.49 -14.45 -20.75
C ALA A 458 5.54 -15.61 -21.74
N ASN A 459 5.73 -16.83 -21.25
CA ASN A 459 5.56 -18.02 -22.08
C ASN A 459 4.14 -18.01 -22.70
N PRO A 460 3.93 -18.66 -23.88
CA PRO A 460 2.61 -18.75 -24.51
C PRO A 460 1.50 -19.32 -23.63
N ASP A 461 1.87 -20.06 -22.57
CA ASP A 461 0.97 -20.62 -21.56
C ASP A 461 0.64 -19.65 -20.40
N GLY A 462 1.13 -18.42 -20.45
CA GLY A 462 0.93 -17.41 -19.38
C GLY A 462 1.77 -17.63 -18.14
N THR A 463 2.60 -18.67 -18.10
CA THR A 463 3.50 -18.90 -16.96
C THR A 463 4.72 -17.98 -17.08
N TRP A 464 4.98 -17.19 -16.05
CA TRP A 464 6.25 -16.50 -15.90
C TRP A 464 7.34 -17.54 -15.70
N GLN A 465 8.48 -17.41 -16.39
CA GLN A 465 9.60 -18.31 -16.14
C GLN A 465 10.11 -18.17 -14.71
N ASP A 466 9.44 -18.80 -13.76
CA ASP A 466 9.93 -19.04 -12.39
C ASP A 466 11.32 -19.72 -12.39
N SER A 467 11.64 -20.43 -13.47
CA SER A 467 12.94 -21.06 -13.67
C SER A 467 14.12 -20.09 -13.61
N MET A 468 13.92 -18.79 -13.89
CA MET A 468 15.01 -17.81 -13.77
C MET A 468 15.16 -17.21 -12.37
N GLN A 469 14.10 -16.98 -11.62
CA GLN A 469 14.22 -16.65 -10.19
C GLN A 469 14.86 -17.79 -9.41
N GLN A 470 14.52 -19.04 -9.75
CA GLN A 470 15.16 -20.23 -9.17
C GLN A 470 16.62 -20.41 -9.64
N SER A 471 16.97 -19.98 -10.85
CA SER A 471 18.34 -20.09 -11.39
C SER A 471 19.33 -19.07 -10.81
N TYR A 472 18.84 -17.97 -10.23
CA TYR A 472 19.68 -16.93 -9.60
C TYR A 472 19.79 -17.09 -8.06
N LYS A 473 19.20 -18.12 -7.46
CA LYS A 473 19.47 -18.42 -6.05
C LYS A 473 20.96 -18.69 -5.86
N SER A 474 21.57 -17.88 -5.02
CA SER A 474 23.01 -17.69 -4.99
C SER A 474 23.82 -18.89 -4.55
N VAL A 475 25.06 -18.92 -4.98
CA VAL A 475 26.13 -19.73 -4.36
C VAL A 475 26.25 -19.40 -2.87
N SER A 476 26.03 -18.14 -2.47
CA SER A 476 26.01 -17.73 -1.06
C SER A 476 24.84 -18.32 -0.28
N PHE A 477 23.64 -18.41 -0.88
CA PHE A 477 22.49 -19.10 -0.31
C PHE A 477 22.79 -20.59 -0.10
N TYR A 478 23.31 -21.27 -1.14
CA TYR A 478 23.67 -22.69 -1.02
C TYR A 478 24.86 -22.93 -0.10
N ARG A 479 25.84 -22.02 -0.04
CA ARG A 479 26.97 -22.11 0.88
C ARG A 479 26.53 -21.90 2.33
N ARG A 480 25.56 -21.02 2.61
CA ARG A 480 24.94 -20.90 3.94
C ARG A 480 24.14 -22.14 4.30
N GLN A 481 23.33 -22.68 3.38
CA GLN A 481 22.59 -23.92 3.62
C GLN A 481 23.53 -25.13 3.80
N LEU A 482 24.64 -25.21 3.08
CA LEU A 482 25.65 -26.25 3.25
C LEU A 482 26.43 -26.13 4.57
N LEU A 483 26.46 -24.94 5.19
CA LEU A 483 27.07 -24.72 6.50
C LEU A 483 26.06 -24.84 7.66
N ASP A 484 24.76 -24.91 7.37
CA ASP A 484 23.73 -25.11 8.38
C ASP A 484 23.50 -26.61 8.66
N TRP A 485 23.94 -27.04 9.82
CA TRP A 485 23.81 -28.46 10.24
C TRP A 485 22.33 -28.94 10.27
N ARG A 486 21.35 -28.05 10.37
CA ARG A 486 19.92 -28.36 10.33
C ARG A 486 19.49 -28.88 8.96
N VAL A 487 20.15 -28.47 7.89
CA VAL A 487 19.92 -28.97 6.54
C VAL A 487 20.33 -30.43 6.45
N TYR A 488 21.47 -30.78 7.05
CA TYR A 488 21.94 -32.19 7.09
C TYR A 488 20.97 -33.10 7.89
N LYS A 489 20.40 -32.57 8.99
CA LYS A 489 19.39 -33.30 9.75
C LYS A 489 18.11 -33.55 8.93
N ARG A 490 17.66 -32.60 8.13
CA ARG A 490 16.49 -32.74 7.24
C ARG A 490 16.78 -33.67 6.04
N ILE A 491 18.01 -33.67 5.51
CA ILE A 491 18.45 -34.62 4.47
C ILE A 491 18.44 -36.04 5.03
N PHE A 492 18.90 -36.24 6.26
CA PHE A 492 18.87 -37.58 6.94
C PHE A 492 17.44 -38.04 7.27
N GLN A 493 16.49 -37.14 7.40
CA GLN A 493 15.08 -37.41 7.65
C GLN A 493 14.26 -37.66 6.38
N GLY A 494 14.86 -37.58 5.18
CA GLY A 494 14.19 -37.83 3.91
C GLY A 494 13.29 -36.68 3.40
N ASP A 495 13.28 -35.54 4.08
CA ASP A 495 12.41 -34.38 3.78
C ASP A 495 12.95 -33.44 2.69
N VAL A 496 14.04 -33.79 2.02
CA VAL A 496 14.67 -32.92 1.02
C VAL A 496 14.90 -33.70 -0.28
N ASP A 497 14.37 -33.18 -1.38
CA ASP A 497 14.61 -33.68 -2.74
C ASP A 497 16.06 -33.42 -3.18
N VAL A 498 16.92 -34.43 -2.93
CA VAL A 498 18.35 -34.39 -3.28
C VAL A 498 18.54 -34.39 -4.81
N SER A 499 17.60 -34.95 -5.58
CA SER A 499 17.63 -34.97 -7.05
C SER A 499 17.40 -33.56 -7.62
N GLY A 500 16.50 -32.79 -7.01
CA GLY A 500 16.27 -31.39 -7.33
C GLY A 500 17.50 -30.52 -7.02
N ILE A 501 18.23 -30.79 -5.94
CA ILE A 501 19.47 -30.08 -5.60
C ILE A 501 20.58 -30.40 -6.63
N ALA A 502 20.78 -31.65 -6.97
CA ALA A 502 21.79 -32.08 -7.95
C ALA A 502 21.52 -31.49 -9.34
N ASN A 503 20.26 -31.47 -9.78
CA ASN A 503 19.86 -30.88 -11.05
C ASN A 503 20.08 -29.35 -11.06
N ARG A 504 19.82 -28.67 -9.94
CA ARG A 504 20.07 -27.22 -9.78
C ARG A 504 21.55 -26.87 -9.78
N VAL A 505 22.40 -27.67 -9.11
CA VAL A 505 23.86 -27.52 -9.16
C VAL A 505 24.37 -27.73 -10.59
N ARG A 506 23.85 -28.71 -11.32
CA ARG A 506 24.19 -28.97 -12.73
C ARG A 506 23.83 -27.79 -13.64
N VAL A 507 22.65 -27.18 -13.42
CA VAL A 507 22.20 -25.96 -14.14
C VAL A 507 23.12 -24.76 -13.83
N LEU A 508 23.52 -24.58 -12.56
CA LEU A 508 24.42 -23.49 -12.14
C LEU A 508 25.84 -23.65 -12.70
N VAL A 509 26.36 -24.87 -12.69
CA VAL A 509 27.68 -25.19 -13.28
C VAL A 509 27.61 -25.02 -14.79
N GLY A 510 26.54 -25.50 -15.44
CA GLY A 510 26.29 -25.32 -16.88
C GLY A 510 26.19 -23.84 -17.27
N ALA A 511 25.49 -23.03 -16.48
CA ALA A 511 25.38 -21.58 -16.67
C ALA A 511 26.75 -20.87 -16.52
N ARG A 512 27.61 -21.32 -15.58
CA ARG A 512 28.97 -20.81 -15.40
C ARG A 512 29.89 -21.18 -16.55
N LEU A 513 29.86 -22.45 -17.01
CA LEU A 513 30.62 -22.91 -18.16
C LEU A 513 30.20 -22.21 -19.45
N ASN A 514 28.89 -22.05 -19.66
CA ASN A 514 28.33 -21.33 -20.79
C ASN A 514 28.69 -19.82 -20.77
N ARG A 515 28.85 -19.24 -19.56
CA ARG A 515 29.33 -17.87 -19.37
C ARG A 515 30.82 -17.74 -19.67
N ALA A 516 31.64 -18.65 -19.16
CA ALA A 516 33.07 -18.67 -19.45
C ALA A 516 33.30 -18.86 -20.96
N MET A 517 32.53 -19.71 -21.62
CA MET A 517 32.57 -19.88 -23.07
C MET A 517 32.08 -18.63 -23.82
N LYS A 518 30.93 -18.02 -23.41
CA LYS A 518 30.43 -16.77 -24.04
C LYS A 518 31.35 -15.57 -23.78
N SER A 519 32.09 -15.53 -22.67
CA SER A 519 33.12 -14.49 -22.45
C SER A 519 34.38 -14.73 -23.26
N ALA A 520 34.72 -15.99 -23.57
CA ALA A 520 35.83 -16.37 -24.42
C ALA A 520 35.51 -16.18 -25.94
N PHE A 521 34.26 -16.44 -26.31
CA PHE A 521 33.74 -16.18 -27.66
C PHE A 521 32.90 -14.91 -27.64
N ARG A 522 33.53 -13.76 -27.79
CA ARG A 522 32.92 -12.44 -27.94
C ARG A 522 32.04 -12.39 -29.19
N THR A 523 30.88 -13.00 -29.16
CA THR A 523 29.87 -12.84 -30.22
C THR A 523 28.96 -11.67 -29.85
N ASN A 524 28.75 -10.77 -30.77
CA ASN A 524 28.07 -9.47 -30.75
C ASN A 524 26.56 -9.49 -30.36
N SER A 525 26.07 -10.47 -29.61
CA SER A 525 24.64 -10.62 -29.34
C SER A 525 24.16 -10.01 -28.02
N SER A 526 24.94 -9.16 -27.34
CA SER A 526 24.59 -8.59 -26.03
C SER A 526 24.47 -7.06 -25.98
N GLU A 527 24.20 -6.39 -27.09
CA GLU A 527 23.97 -4.93 -27.09
C GLU A 527 22.71 -4.46 -26.33
N GLN A 528 21.94 -5.38 -25.75
CA GLN A 528 20.66 -5.06 -25.13
C GLN A 528 20.56 -5.36 -23.63
N GLY A 529 21.60 -5.89 -22.96
CA GLY A 529 21.54 -6.27 -21.54
C GLY A 529 21.52 -5.08 -20.56
N PRO A 530 21.13 -5.31 -19.27
CA PRO A 530 21.01 -4.26 -18.25
C PRO A 530 22.26 -3.38 -18.12
N LEU A 531 23.45 -3.96 -18.20
CA LEU A 531 24.72 -3.22 -18.15
C LEU A 531 24.84 -2.18 -19.28
N GLN A 532 24.50 -2.57 -20.52
CA GLN A 532 24.59 -1.67 -21.65
C GLN A 532 23.52 -0.57 -21.60
N LYS A 533 22.32 -0.91 -21.13
CA LYS A 533 21.24 0.06 -20.92
C LYS A 533 21.60 1.09 -19.86
N VAL A 534 22.23 0.69 -18.73
CA VAL A 534 22.74 1.64 -17.73
C VAL A 534 23.85 2.51 -18.33
N LYS A 535 24.79 1.96 -19.10
CA LYS A 535 25.80 2.76 -19.82
C LYS A 535 25.18 3.75 -20.81
N GLN A 536 24.10 3.37 -21.49
CA GLN A 536 23.36 4.26 -22.37
C GLN A 536 22.73 5.41 -21.57
N LEU A 537 22.10 5.12 -20.42
CA LEU A 537 21.53 6.12 -19.52
C LEU A 537 22.62 7.08 -19.02
N SER A 538 23.76 6.58 -18.54
CA SER A 538 24.90 7.40 -18.09
C SER A 538 25.41 8.31 -19.20
N ARG A 539 25.57 7.81 -20.44
CA ARG A 539 25.99 8.63 -21.59
C ARG A 539 25.00 9.74 -21.92
N ARG A 540 23.71 9.51 -21.68
CA ARG A 540 22.64 10.50 -21.85
C ARG A 540 22.62 11.54 -20.73
N GLY A 541 23.32 11.30 -19.63
CA GLY A 541 23.36 12.18 -18.46
C GLY A 541 22.42 11.75 -17.34
N THR A 542 21.81 10.55 -17.41
CA THR A 542 20.94 10.01 -16.37
C THR A 542 21.75 9.30 -15.29
N ASP A 543 21.60 9.71 -14.04
CA ASP A 543 22.26 9.11 -12.88
C ASP A 543 21.53 7.84 -12.42
N THR A 544 22.26 6.86 -11.87
CA THR A 544 21.69 5.62 -11.34
C THR A 544 22.24 5.30 -9.96
N LEU A 545 21.36 5.29 -8.95
CA LEU A 545 21.65 4.74 -7.63
C LEU A 545 20.97 3.37 -7.48
N MET A 546 21.73 2.35 -7.13
CA MET A 546 21.19 1.06 -6.70
C MET A 546 21.38 0.90 -5.20
N ILE A 547 20.30 0.69 -4.46
CA ILE A 547 20.30 0.35 -3.02
C ILE A 547 19.88 -1.10 -2.89
N VAL A 548 20.76 -1.93 -2.36
CA VAL A 548 20.56 -3.39 -2.31
C VAL A 548 20.65 -3.85 -0.87
N ASN A 549 19.65 -4.57 -0.40
CA ASN A 549 19.79 -5.29 0.87
C ASN A 549 20.84 -6.40 0.69
N ALA A 550 21.79 -6.44 1.60
CA ALA A 550 22.91 -7.38 1.54
C ALA A 550 22.49 -8.86 1.52
N ASN A 551 21.30 -9.16 2.05
CA ASN A 551 20.74 -10.51 2.11
C ASN A 551 19.59 -10.74 1.10
N ASP A 552 19.31 -9.79 0.20
CA ASP A 552 18.23 -9.89 -0.78
C ASP A 552 18.54 -10.87 -1.91
N ASP A 553 17.54 -11.63 -2.33
CA ASP A 553 17.66 -12.57 -3.46
C ASP A 553 17.98 -11.84 -4.79
N GLY A 554 17.56 -10.60 -4.96
CA GLY A 554 17.85 -9.77 -6.13
C GLY A 554 19.33 -9.36 -6.24
N ARG A 555 20.09 -9.44 -5.15
CA ARG A 555 21.52 -9.11 -5.13
C ARG A 555 22.31 -9.91 -6.16
N ASP A 556 22.08 -11.20 -6.25
CA ASP A 556 22.80 -12.08 -7.17
C ASP A 556 22.51 -11.73 -8.64
N TYR A 557 21.26 -11.38 -8.95
CA TYR A 557 20.87 -10.88 -10.27
C TYR A 557 21.65 -9.60 -10.60
N LEU A 558 21.71 -8.66 -9.67
CA LEU A 558 22.43 -7.39 -9.88
C LEU A 558 23.93 -7.61 -10.00
N GLU A 559 24.54 -8.40 -9.11
CA GLU A 559 25.98 -8.72 -9.18
C GLU A 559 26.34 -9.53 -10.44
N PHE A 560 25.41 -10.31 -10.97
CA PHE A 560 25.58 -10.97 -12.25
C PHE A 560 25.76 -9.99 -13.40
N HIS A 561 24.94 -8.94 -13.46
CA HIS A 561 24.95 -7.96 -14.55
C HIS A 561 26.01 -6.89 -14.36
N PHE A 562 26.21 -6.41 -13.13
CA PHE A 562 27.06 -5.24 -12.83
C PHE A 562 28.39 -5.60 -12.16
N GLY A 563 28.61 -6.87 -11.83
CA GLY A 563 29.75 -7.34 -11.06
C GLY A 563 29.56 -7.13 -9.55
N ALA A 564 30.42 -7.76 -8.75
CA ALA A 564 30.38 -7.59 -7.29
C ALA A 564 30.45 -6.11 -6.94
N SER A 565 29.45 -5.64 -6.17
CA SER A 565 29.31 -4.23 -5.77
C SER A 565 29.37 -3.22 -6.96
N GLY A 566 28.92 -3.63 -8.13
CA GLY A 566 28.88 -2.75 -9.31
C GLY A 566 30.23 -2.52 -10.01
N LYS A 567 31.22 -3.39 -9.79
CA LYS A 567 32.62 -3.20 -10.27
C LYS A 567 32.76 -2.96 -11.78
N TYR A 568 31.78 -3.40 -12.61
CA TYR A 568 31.83 -3.18 -14.05
C TYR A 568 31.54 -1.73 -14.48
N LEU A 569 31.03 -0.92 -13.52
CA LEU A 569 30.73 0.51 -13.68
C LEU A 569 31.44 1.38 -12.63
N LYS A 570 32.53 0.89 -12.01
CA LYS A 570 33.25 1.61 -10.93
C LYS A 570 33.81 2.97 -11.37
N ASP A 571 34.16 3.10 -12.66
CA ASP A 571 34.71 4.31 -13.23
C ASP A 571 33.65 5.23 -13.85
N ASP A 572 32.35 4.85 -13.76
CA ASP A 572 31.24 5.66 -14.21
C ASP A 572 30.71 6.51 -13.02
N SER A 573 30.98 7.82 -13.07
CA SER A 573 30.60 8.76 -12.01
C SER A 573 29.08 8.89 -11.82
N ARG A 574 28.28 8.46 -12.80
CA ARG A 574 26.82 8.50 -12.77
C ARG A 574 26.19 7.21 -12.26
N PHE A 575 27.00 6.21 -11.91
CA PHE A 575 26.50 4.95 -11.36
C PHE A 575 27.03 4.72 -9.95
N LYS A 576 26.11 4.41 -9.02
CA LYS A 576 26.48 4.03 -7.65
C LYS A 576 25.65 2.83 -7.20
N MET A 577 26.32 1.84 -6.64
CA MET A 577 25.67 0.72 -5.94
C MET A 577 26.05 0.73 -4.46
N THR A 578 25.08 0.65 -3.57
CA THR A 578 25.28 0.67 -2.12
C THR A 578 24.43 -0.40 -1.45
N PHE A 579 24.83 -0.79 -0.24
CA PHE A 579 24.17 -1.86 0.49
C PHE A 579 23.54 -1.36 1.78
N VAL A 580 22.39 -1.97 2.14
CA VAL A 580 21.78 -1.90 3.46
C VAL A 580 21.91 -3.28 4.09
N THR A 581 22.34 -3.34 5.34
CA THR A 581 22.46 -4.58 6.12
C THR A 581 21.35 -4.66 7.15
N ASN A 582 21.05 -5.84 7.63
CA ASN A 582 20.09 -6.10 8.72
C ASN A 582 18.68 -5.57 8.45
N SER A 583 18.22 -5.70 7.21
CA SER A 583 16.85 -5.37 6.80
C SER A 583 16.29 -6.47 5.89
N ASP A 584 15.03 -6.36 5.50
CA ASP A 584 14.39 -7.29 4.56
C ASP A 584 14.28 -6.71 3.14
N HIS A 585 13.60 -7.46 2.25
CA HIS A 585 13.41 -7.09 0.84
C HIS A 585 12.74 -5.73 0.66
N THR A 586 11.85 -5.35 1.55
CA THR A 586 11.04 -4.11 1.45
C THR A 586 11.47 -3.02 2.41
N PHE A 587 12.59 -3.24 3.13
CA PHE A 587 13.09 -2.33 4.16
C PHE A 587 12.01 -2.02 5.20
N SER A 588 11.32 -3.07 5.65
CA SER A 588 10.15 -2.90 6.49
C SER A 588 10.49 -2.53 7.94
N ASP A 589 11.75 -2.70 8.37
CA ASP A 589 12.19 -2.29 9.70
C ASP A 589 12.60 -0.80 9.75
N GLN A 590 12.45 -0.19 10.93
CA GLN A 590 12.75 1.23 11.16
C GLN A 590 14.21 1.60 10.81
N ASN A 591 15.16 0.73 11.12
CA ASN A 591 16.58 0.97 10.83
C ASN A 591 16.86 0.89 9.33
N GLY A 592 16.25 -0.08 8.65
CA GLY A 592 16.31 -0.21 7.19
C GLY A 592 15.73 1.01 6.50
N GLN A 593 14.55 1.49 6.94
CA GLN A 593 13.93 2.70 6.41
C GLN A 593 14.84 3.92 6.60
N LYS A 594 15.36 4.16 7.81
CA LYS A 594 16.29 5.27 8.09
C LYS A 594 17.56 5.19 7.22
N ALA A 595 18.13 3.99 7.08
CA ALA A 595 19.30 3.77 6.24
C ALA A 595 19.03 4.09 4.75
N VAL A 596 17.87 3.68 4.22
CA VAL A 596 17.44 4.00 2.86
C VAL A 596 17.26 5.50 2.68
N ILE A 597 16.52 6.16 3.57
CA ILE A 597 16.28 7.61 3.53
C ILE A 597 17.61 8.37 3.52
N SER A 598 18.53 8.03 4.42
CA SER A 598 19.86 8.66 4.48
C SER A 598 20.64 8.50 3.16
N LYS A 599 20.62 7.31 2.54
CA LYS A 599 21.28 7.05 1.28
C LYS A 599 20.65 7.80 0.11
N VAL A 600 19.33 7.93 0.09
CA VAL A 600 18.60 8.71 -0.92
C VAL A 600 18.92 10.20 -0.78
N LYS A 601 18.88 10.75 0.44
CA LYS A 601 19.24 12.16 0.72
C LYS A 601 20.69 12.45 0.30
N ALA A 602 21.64 11.60 0.71
CA ALA A 602 23.05 11.75 0.34
C ALA A 602 23.28 11.69 -1.18
N TYR A 603 22.53 10.87 -1.90
CA TYR A 603 22.62 10.76 -3.36
C TYR A 603 22.09 12.01 -4.08
N LEU A 604 21.00 12.57 -3.59
CA LEU A 604 20.42 13.80 -4.13
C LEU A 604 21.17 15.07 -3.70
N GLY A 605 22.19 14.93 -2.83
CA GLY A 605 22.97 16.07 -2.32
C GLY A 605 22.17 16.97 -1.37
N VAL A 606 21.13 16.42 -0.73
CA VAL A 606 20.29 17.17 0.22
C VAL A 606 20.66 16.78 1.66
N HIS A 607 20.85 17.79 2.49
CA HIS A 607 21.18 17.64 3.90
C HIS A 607 20.02 18.13 4.77
N ASP A 608 19.94 17.65 5.99
CA ASP A 608 19.00 18.22 6.96
C ASP A 608 19.36 19.68 7.18
N SER A 609 18.38 20.56 7.06
CA SER A 609 18.55 21.93 7.54
C SER A 609 18.85 21.83 9.03
N ILE A 610 20.06 22.22 9.42
CA ILE A 610 20.44 22.32 10.84
C ILE A 610 19.41 23.25 11.48
N SER A 611 18.56 22.68 12.33
CA SER A 611 17.73 23.48 13.24
C SER A 611 18.69 24.20 14.17
N SER A 612 18.98 25.44 13.84
CA SER A 612 19.69 26.38 14.70
C SER A 612 18.79 26.80 15.86
#